data_9cf0ee2d5c85f27edfe5a0afbbc318a8
#
_entry.id   9cf0ee2d5c85f27edfe5a0afbbc318a8
#
_cell.length_a   1.000
_cell.length_b   1.000
_cell.length_c   1.000
_cell.angle_alpha   90.00
_cell.angle_beta   90.00
_cell.angle_gamma   90.00
#
_symmetry.space_group_name_H-M   'P 1'
#
loop_
_entity.id
_entity.type
_entity.pdbx_description
1 polymer ?
#
loop_
_entity_poly.entity_id
_entity_poly.type
_entity_poly.pdbx_seq_one_letter_code
_entity_poly.pdbx_strand_id
1 'polypeptide(L)'
;MTAKEKIDQLRAELHRHNYNYYVLNAPEISDKEFDDMMRELQEMEREHPEYQDENSPTMRVGSDLNKNFTQVTHKYPMLSLGNTYSEGEVSDFYDRTQKALNEDFEICAELKYDGTSISLTYENGKLIRAVTRGDGEKGDDVTDNVKTIRTIPLVLHGDYPQLFEIRGEILMPWEVFEELNREKEAREEPLFANPRNAASGTLKLQNSAIVASRKLDAYLYYLLGEELPCDGHYENLQKAAQWGFKISDHMKKCHSLQEVFDYIHYWDTERKNLPVATDGIVLKVNSLKQQKNLGFTAKSPRWAIAYKFQAERALTRLNKVTYQVGRTGACLLYTSPSP
;
A
#
# COMPACT_ATOMS: atom_id res chain seq x y z
N MET A 1 10.96 32.97 -21.10
CA MET A 1 10.96 31.82 -20.18
C MET A 1 12.36 31.25 -20.17
N THR A 2 12.99 31.13 -19.01
CA THR A 2 14.32 30.50 -18.88
C THR A 2 14.18 28.99 -18.99
N ALA A 3 15.30 28.28 -19.25
CA ALA A 3 15.27 26.79 -19.27
C ALA A 3 14.75 26.22 -17.97
N LYS A 4 15.15 26.80 -16.82
CA LYS A 4 14.67 26.38 -15.50
C LYS A 4 13.15 26.56 -15.36
N GLU A 5 12.61 27.70 -15.71
CA GLU A 5 11.16 27.97 -15.64
C GLU A 5 10.37 26.97 -16.49
N LYS A 6 10.89 26.63 -17.67
CA LYS A 6 10.23 25.65 -18.55
C LYS A 6 10.29 24.23 -18.00
N ILE A 7 11.42 23.80 -17.43
CA ILE A 7 11.57 22.51 -16.75
C ILE A 7 10.59 22.41 -15.58
N ASP A 8 10.53 23.43 -14.73
CA ASP A 8 9.66 23.45 -13.56
C ASP A 8 8.17 23.41 -13.96
N GLN A 9 7.80 24.12 -15.04
CA GLN A 9 6.43 24.07 -15.58
C GLN A 9 6.07 22.67 -16.11
N LEU A 10 6.93 22.05 -16.92
CA LEU A 10 6.70 20.71 -17.48
C LEU A 10 6.57 19.66 -16.36
N ARG A 11 7.41 19.75 -15.32
CA ARG A 11 7.30 18.87 -14.14
C ARG A 11 5.95 19.01 -13.46
N ALA A 12 5.51 20.23 -13.19
CA ALA A 12 4.24 20.50 -12.53
C ALA A 12 3.05 19.98 -13.36
N GLU A 13 3.05 20.21 -14.66
CA GLU A 13 1.99 19.72 -15.56
C GLU A 13 1.97 18.19 -15.65
N LEU A 14 3.11 17.54 -15.79
CA LEU A 14 3.21 16.09 -15.85
C LEU A 14 2.81 15.42 -14.52
N HIS A 15 3.15 16.00 -13.37
CA HIS A 15 2.65 15.53 -12.08
C HIS A 15 1.12 15.62 -11.98
N ARG A 16 0.53 16.73 -12.41
CA ARG A 16 -0.91 16.96 -12.45
C ARG A 16 -1.61 15.94 -13.35
N HIS A 17 -1.12 15.77 -14.59
CA HIS A 17 -1.71 14.80 -15.52
C HIS A 17 -1.57 13.36 -15.06
N ASN A 18 -0.43 13.00 -14.43
CA ASN A 18 -0.27 11.68 -13.81
C ASN A 18 -1.28 11.45 -12.68
N TYR A 19 -1.52 12.44 -11.84
CA TYR A 19 -2.52 12.36 -10.77
C TYR A 19 -3.94 12.22 -11.33
N ASN A 20 -4.30 13.06 -12.30
CA ASN A 20 -5.61 12.99 -12.94
C ASN A 20 -5.87 11.63 -13.59
N TYR A 21 -4.88 11.07 -14.27
CA TYR A 21 -5.01 9.78 -14.95
C TYR A 21 -5.08 8.61 -13.95
N TYR A 22 -4.06 8.46 -13.07
CA TYR A 22 -3.90 7.24 -12.26
C TYR A 22 -4.64 7.26 -10.92
N VAL A 23 -4.97 8.42 -10.39
CA VAL A 23 -5.65 8.55 -9.09
C VAL A 23 -7.11 8.95 -9.25
N LEU A 24 -7.39 9.95 -10.08
CA LEU A 24 -8.76 10.44 -10.29
C LEU A 24 -9.52 9.72 -11.41
N ASN A 25 -8.85 8.92 -12.25
CA ASN A 25 -9.42 8.32 -13.47
C ASN A 25 -10.10 9.36 -14.39
N ALA A 26 -9.56 10.56 -14.46
CA ALA A 26 -10.09 11.70 -15.19
C ALA A 26 -9.01 12.35 -16.07
N PRO A 27 -8.51 11.68 -17.13
CA PRO A 27 -7.47 12.22 -18.00
C PRO A 27 -7.95 13.48 -18.73
N GLU A 28 -7.10 14.53 -18.74
CA GLU A 28 -7.35 15.78 -19.43
C GLU A 28 -6.63 15.87 -20.78
N ILE A 29 -5.62 15.03 -20.99
CA ILE A 29 -4.84 14.97 -22.25
C ILE A 29 -4.76 13.51 -22.73
N SER A 30 -4.42 13.32 -24.01
CA SER A 30 -4.16 12.02 -24.59
C SER A 30 -2.83 11.43 -24.13
N ASP A 31 -2.67 10.10 -24.21
CA ASP A 31 -1.41 9.41 -23.92
C ASP A 31 -0.26 9.95 -24.77
N LYS A 32 -0.54 10.30 -26.05
CA LYS A 32 0.46 10.87 -26.95
C LYS A 32 0.95 12.23 -26.45
N GLU A 33 0.05 13.12 -26.05
CA GLU A 33 0.41 14.43 -25.51
C GLU A 33 1.24 14.32 -24.24
N PHE A 34 0.88 13.37 -23.36
CA PHE A 34 1.66 13.07 -22.17
C PHE A 34 3.07 12.58 -22.51
N ASP A 35 3.19 11.64 -23.45
CA ASP A 35 4.49 11.10 -23.89
C ASP A 35 5.37 12.18 -24.57
N ASP A 36 4.78 13.07 -25.36
CA ASP A 36 5.49 14.17 -26.00
C ASP A 36 6.04 15.16 -24.94
N MET A 37 5.24 15.53 -23.94
CA MET A 37 5.67 16.36 -22.80
C MET A 37 6.77 15.67 -21.97
N MET A 38 6.65 14.37 -21.73
CA MET A 38 7.66 13.58 -21.01
C MET A 38 8.98 13.55 -21.75
N ARG A 39 8.96 13.40 -23.08
CA ARG A 39 10.16 13.41 -23.91
C ARG A 39 10.82 14.79 -23.91
N GLU A 40 10.03 15.85 -24.03
CA GLU A 40 10.54 17.23 -23.95
C GLU A 40 11.24 17.48 -22.60
N LEU A 41 10.63 17.06 -21.50
CA LEU A 41 11.25 17.18 -20.17
C LEU A 41 12.57 16.40 -20.08
N GLN A 42 12.61 15.15 -20.56
CA GLN A 42 13.83 14.32 -20.56
C GLN A 42 14.97 14.97 -21.35
N GLU A 43 14.69 15.56 -22.51
CA GLU A 43 15.69 16.26 -23.31
C GLU A 43 16.22 17.50 -22.58
N MET A 44 15.34 18.31 -22.00
CA MET A 44 15.74 19.50 -21.26
C MET A 44 16.53 19.16 -19.99
N GLU A 45 16.16 18.15 -19.24
CA GLU A 45 16.92 17.70 -18.06
C GLU A 45 18.30 17.13 -18.44
N ARG A 46 18.43 16.50 -19.61
CA ARG A 46 19.71 16.03 -20.13
C ARG A 46 20.63 17.20 -20.57
N GLU A 47 20.05 18.26 -21.13
CA GLU A 47 20.77 19.46 -21.54
C GLU A 47 21.16 20.35 -20.35
N HIS A 48 20.39 20.27 -19.26
CA HIS A 48 20.54 21.07 -18.05
C HIS A 48 20.65 20.21 -16.78
N PRO A 49 21.73 19.43 -16.63
CA PRO A 49 21.90 18.52 -15.47
C PRO A 49 21.97 19.27 -14.13
N GLU A 50 22.27 20.58 -14.13
CA GLU A 50 22.23 21.42 -12.94
C GLU A 50 20.82 21.62 -12.35
N TYR A 51 19.76 21.31 -13.10
CA TYR A 51 18.36 21.37 -12.65
C TYR A 51 17.77 19.98 -12.37
N GLN A 52 18.59 18.94 -12.27
CA GLN A 52 18.12 17.59 -11.97
C GLN A 52 17.39 17.55 -10.63
N ASP A 53 16.24 16.84 -10.58
CA ASP A 53 15.46 16.64 -9.38
C ASP A 53 15.11 15.15 -9.24
N GLU A 54 15.44 14.54 -8.11
CA GLU A 54 15.18 13.13 -7.82
C GLU A 54 13.68 12.78 -7.82
N ASN A 55 12.80 13.77 -7.71
CA ASN A 55 11.36 13.63 -7.78
C ASN A 55 10.76 14.10 -9.10
N SER A 56 11.58 14.30 -10.14
CA SER A 56 11.08 14.57 -11.50
C SER A 56 10.20 13.40 -11.99
N PRO A 57 9.12 13.68 -12.77
CA PRO A 57 8.35 12.63 -13.45
C PRO A 57 9.22 11.68 -14.28
N THR A 58 10.36 12.15 -14.79
CA THR A 58 11.31 11.34 -15.58
C THR A 58 11.97 10.23 -14.77
N MET A 59 12.06 10.36 -13.44
CA MET A 59 12.60 9.34 -12.54
C MET A 59 11.69 8.10 -12.40
N ARG A 60 10.43 8.17 -12.86
CA ARG A 60 9.51 7.03 -12.87
C ARG A 60 9.87 5.95 -13.90
N VAL A 61 10.77 6.23 -14.81
CA VAL A 61 11.17 5.30 -15.89
C VAL A 61 12.04 4.15 -15.38
N GLY A 62 12.64 4.29 -14.20
CA GLY A 62 13.53 3.29 -13.59
C GLY A 62 14.91 3.23 -14.24
N SER A 63 15.89 2.71 -13.52
CA SER A 63 17.27 2.50 -13.97
C SER A 63 17.64 1.01 -13.99
N ASP A 64 18.62 0.63 -14.81
CA ASP A 64 18.99 -0.77 -15.03
C ASP A 64 19.75 -1.44 -13.87
N LEU A 65 20.21 -0.70 -12.86
CA LEU A 65 21.09 -1.25 -11.81
C LEU A 65 20.81 -0.61 -10.44
N ASN A 66 20.05 -1.32 -9.59
CA ASN A 66 20.10 -1.13 -8.15
C ASN A 66 21.00 -2.20 -7.51
N LYS A 67 22.00 -1.76 -6.74
CA LYS A 67 22.79 -2.63 -5.86
C LYS A 67 21.88 -3.08 -4.70
N ASN A 68 22.27 -4.13 -3.97
CA ASN A 68 21.55 -4.66 -2.80
C ASN A 68 20.87 -3.56 -1.97
N PHE A 69 19.59 -3.78 -1.62
CA PHE A 69 18.81 -2.82 -0.83
C PHE A 69 19.47 -2.53 0.50
N THR A 70 19.58 -1.25 0.84
CA THR A 70 20.06 -0.80 2.15
C THR A 70 18.98 -1.02 3.20
N GLN A 71 19.34 -1.52 4.36
CA GLN A 71 18.44 -1.68 5.50
C GLN A 71 18.29 -0.34 6.24
N VAL A 72 17.05 0.04 6.52
CA VAL A 72 16.69 1.29 7.21
C VAL A 72 15.86 0.97 8.46
N THR A 73 16.21 1.60 9.58
CA THR A 73 15.40 1.53 10.81
C THR A 73 14.20 2.46 10.71
N HIS A 74 13.00 1.95 11.02
CA HIS A 74 11.78 2.75 11.04
C HIS A 74 11.80 3.78 12.18
N LYS A 75 11.41 5.03 11.90
CA LYS A 75 11.20 6.06 12.95
C LYS A 75 10.08 5.62 13.90
N TYR A 76 9.01 5.05 13.35
CA TYR A 76 7.90 4.46 14.08
C TYR A 76 7.83 2.96 13.76
N PRO A 77 7.86 2.04 14.75
CA PRO A 77 7.76 0.60 14.49
C PRO A 77 6.51 0.22 13.68
N MET A 78 6.65 -0.73 12.75
CA MET A 78 5.54 -1.25 11.94
C MET A 78 4.96 -2.51 12.58
N LEU A 79 4.14 -2.32 13.60
CA LEU A 79 3.52 -3.40 14.35
C LEU A 79 2.46 -4.15 13.54
N SER A 80 2.29 -5.43 13.86
CA SER A 80 1.18 -6.23 13.34
C SER A 80 -0.12 -5.91 14.09
N LEU A 81 -1.26 -6.08 13.42
CA LEU A 81 -2.57 -6.01 14.07
C LEU A 81 -2.93 -7.36 14.71
N GLY A 82 -3.69 -7.33 15.80
CA GLY A 82 -4.34 -8.54 16.33
C GLY A 82 -5.39 -9.04 15.33
N ASN A 83 -5.38 -10.35 15.03
CA ASN A 83 -6.38 -10.94 14.15
C ASN A 83 -7.62 -11.39 14.94
N THR A 84 -8.79 -11.22 14.35
CA THR A 84 -10.08 -11.75 14.81
C THR A 84 -10.76 -12.48 13.66
N TYR A 85 -11.59 -13.48 13.98
CA TYR A 85 -12.21 -14.37 13.00
C TYR A 85 -13.72 -14.52 13.21
N SER A 86 -14.26 -13.86 14.22
CA SER A 86 -15.69 -13.90 14.57
C SER A 86 -16.22 -12.56 15.02
N GLU A 87 -17.52 -12.36 14.88
CA GLU A 87 -18.22 -11.16 15.39
C GLU A 87 -18.11 -11.05 16.91
N GLY A 88 -18.06 -12.18 17.63
CA GLY A 88 -17.86 -12.20 19.07
C GLY A 88 -16.54 -11.57 19.48
N GLU A 89 -15.44 -11.88 18.78
CA GLU A 89 -14.14 -11.28 19.03
C GLU A 89 -14.10 -9.77 18.68
N VAL A 90 -14.86 -9.35 17.66
CA VAL A 90 -15.05 -7.93 17.34
C VAL A 90 -15.84 -7.22 18.43
N SER A 91 -16.91 -7.85 18.95
CA SER A 91 -17.67 -7.32 20.11
C SER A 91 -16.78 -7.18 21.34
N ASP A 92 -15.95 -8.19 21.63
CA ASP A 92 -15.00 -8.15 22.74
C ASP A 92 -13.98 -7.00 22.61
N PHE A 93 -13.53 -6.71 21.38
CA PHE A 93 -12.68 -5.56 21.12
C PHE A 93 -13.42 -4.25 21.39
N TYR A 94 -14.65 -4.12 20.90
CA TYR A 94 -15.48 -2.93 21.07
C TYR A 94 -15.74 -2.67 22.55
N ASP A 95 -16.15 -3.68 23.31
CA ASP A 95 -16.45 -3.60 24.74
C ASP A 95 -15.22 -3.25 25.59
N ARG A 96 -14.07 -3.83 25.27
CA ARG A 96 -12.80 -3.49 25.93
C ARG A 96 -12.41 -2.05 25.68
N THR A 97 -12.59 -1.58 24.44
CA THR A 97 -12.31 -0.19 24.05
C THR A 97 -13.24 0.76 24.80
N GLN A 98 -14.55 0.49 24.82
CA GLN A 98 -15.55 1.28 25.55
C GLN A 98 -15.22 1.38 27.05
N LYS A 99 -14.87 0.26 27.67
CA LYS A 99 -14.50 0.22 29.10
C LYS A 99 -13.22 0.99 29.39
N ALA A 100 -12.22 0.90 28.50
CA ALA A 100 -10.94 1.56 28.68
C ALA A 100 -11.01 3.06 28.50
N LEU A 101 -11.81 3.52 27.55
CA LEU A 101 -11.98 4.96 27.27
C LEU A 101 -12.98 5.62 28.23
N ASN A 102 -14.05 4.92 28.60
CA ASN A 102 -15.17 5.45 29.39
C ASN A 102 -15.77 6.74 28.83
N GLU A 103 -15.75 6.87 27.52
CA GLU A 103 -16.30 7.97 26.71
C GLU A 103 -16.74 7.45 25.34
N ASP A 104 -17.51 8.23 24.60
CA ASP A 104 -17.92 7.88 23.24
C ASP A 104 -16.71 7.84 22.29
N PHE A 105 -16.74 6.91 21.35
CA PHE A 105 -15.70 6.77 20.33
C PHE A 105 -16.29 6.32 18.99
N GLU A 106 -15.56 6.61 17.93
CA GLU A 106 -15.88 6.18 16.56
C GLU A 106 -14.86 5.14 16.11
N ILE A 107 -15.31 4.21 15.30
CA ILE A 107 -14.44 3.24 14.59
C ILE A 107 -14.32 3.66 13.12
N CYS A 108 -13.11 3.82 12.63
CA CYS A 108 -12.84 3.84 11.20
C CYS A 108 -12.70 2.40 10.71
N ALA A 109 -13.62 1.94 9.85
CA ALA A 109 -13.60 0.64 9.21
C ALA A 109 -13.00 0.78 7.80
N GLU A 110 -12.04 -0.08 7.48
CA GLU A 110 -11.25 -0.04 6.25
C GLU A 110 -11.11 -1.43 5.66
N LEU A 111 -10.94 -1.51 4.34
CA LEU A 111 -10.56 -2.76 3.68
C LEU A 111 -9.13 -3.16 4.08
N LYS A 112 -8.94 -4.44 4.40
CA LYS A 112 -7.63 -5.01 4.61
C LYS A 112 -7.06 -5.49 3.29
N TYR A 113 -6.27 -4.64 2.66
CA TYR A 113 -5.61 -4.96 1.41
C TYR A 113 -4.56 -6.07 1.61
N ASP A 114 -4.48 -6.99 0.65
CA ASP A 114 -3.56 -8.12 0.68
C ASP A 114 -2.40 -7.93 -0.31
N GLY A 115 -1.36 -7.27 0.16
CA GLY A 115 -0.18 -6.91 -0.61
C GLY A 115 1.09 -6.94 0.22
N THR A 116 1.95 -5.94 0.03
CA THR A 116 3.17 -5.74 0.81
C THR A 116 3.20 -4.36 1.43
N SER A 117 3.33 -4.32 2.76
CA SER A 117 3.28 -3.06 3.51
C SER A 117 4.51 -2.20 3.23
N ILE A 118 4.27 -0.90 3.12
CA ILE A 118 5.27 0.13 2.83
C ILE A 118 5.12 1.33 3.78
N SER A 119 6.23 1.93 4.15
CA SER A 119 6.30 3.24 4.81
C SER A 119 6.94 4.24 3.86
N LEU A 120 6.25 5.34 3.58
CA LEU A 120 6.69 6.43 2.71
C LEU A 120 6.98 7.65 3.58
N THR A 121 8.16 8.23 3.45
CA THR A 121 8.54 9.47 4.14
C THR A 121 8.52 10.63 3.16
N TYR A 122 7.80 11.67 3.53
CA TYR A 122 7.74 12.94 2.79
C TYR A 122 8.33 14.06 3.62
N GLU A 123 9.16 14.87 2.97
CA GLU A 123 9.71 16.11 3.52
C GLU A 123 9.50 17.25 2.54
N ASN A 124 8.94 18.36 3.00
CA ASN A 124 8.61 19.53 2.18
C ASN A 124 7.81 19.15 0.92
N GLY A 125 6.88 18.20 1.06
CA GLY A 125 6.01 17.71 -0.02
C GLY A 125 6.68 16.80 -1.05
N LYS A 126 7.92 16.36 -0.85
CA LYS A 126 8.64 15.46 -1.75
C LYS A 126 8.83 14.09 -1.11
N LEU A 127 8.68 13.02 -1.90
CA LEU A 127 9.02 11.68 -1.48
C LEU A 127 10.54 11.57 -1.32
N ILE A 128 10.99 11.36 -0.08
CA ILE A 128 12.42 11.21 0.21
C ILE A 128 12.83 9.76 0.47
N ARG A 129 11.90 8.90 0.91
CA ARG A 129 12.21 7.51 1.22
C ARG A 129 10.99 6.61 1.21
N ALA A 130 11.19 5.35 0.77
CA ALA A 130 10.21 4.29 0.84
C ALA A 130 10.85 3.03 1.40
N VAL A 131 10.31 2.48 2.50
CA VAL A 131 10.90 1.35 3.24
C VAL A 131 9.86 0.25 3.42
N THR A 132 10.19 -1.00 3.08
CA THR A 132 9.34 -2.16 3.35
C THR A 132 9.20 -2.39 4.85
N ARG A 133 8.15 -3.10 5.28
CA ARG A 133 7.96 -3.40 6.70
C ARG A 133 9.15 -4.15 7.32
N GLY A 134 9.74 -5.11 6.58
CA GLY A 134 10.78 -5.97 7.11
C GLY A 134 10.30 -6.75 8.33
N ASP A 135 11.07 -6.73 9.41
CA ASP A 135 10.74 -7.33 10.71
C ASP A 135 9.86 -6.41 11.60
N GLY A 136 9.56 -5.20 11.13
CA GLY A 136 8.81 -4.16 11.84
C GLY A 136 9.68 -3.11 12.51
N GLU A 137 10.95 -3.38 12.75
CA GLU A 137 11.95 -2.43 13.25
C GLU A 137 12.85 -1.91 12.12
N LYS A 138 13.21 -2.79 11.17
CA LYS A 138 14.02 -2.48 9.99
C LYS A 138 13.40 -3.05 8.73
N GLY A 139 13.53 -2.33 7.63
CA GLY A 139 13.09 -2.77 6.32
C GLY A 139 14.08 -2.39 5.22
N ASP A 140 13.82 -2.88 4.02
CA ASP A 140 14.62 -2.57 2.84
C ASP A 140 14.20 -1.22 2.25
N ASP A 141 15.18 -0.37 1.94
CA ASP A 141 14.98 0.86 1.18
C ASP A 141 14.70 0.50 -0.29
N VAL A 142 13.46 0.71 -0.70
CA VAL A 142 12.96 0.41 -2.06
C VAL A 142 12.51 1.69 -2.78
N THR A 143 13.07 2.83 -2.40
CA THR A 143 12.66 4.16 -2.89
C THR A 143 12.63 4.23 -4.42
N ASP A 144 13.68 3.76 -5.10
CA ASP A 144 13.76 3.80 -6.57
C ASP A 144 12.67 2.95 -7.23
N ASN A 145 12.35 1.79 -6.66
CA ASN A 145 11.27 0.93 -7.14
C ASN A 145 9.90 1.56 -6.90
N VAL A 146 9.71 2.17 -5.73
CA VAL A 146 8.45 2.85 -5.38
C VAL A 146 8.21 4.07 -6.25
N LYS A 147 9.24 4.82 -6.65
CA LYS A 147 9.12 5.94 -7.59
C LYS A 147 8.50 5.54 -8.93
N THR A 148 8.58 4.27 -9.33
CA THR A 148 7.94 3.76 -10.56
C THR A 148 6.43 3.56 -10.42
N ILE A 149 5.89 3.50 -9.21
CA ILE A 149 4.46 3.26 -8.95
C ILE A 149 3.68 4.56 -9.19
N ARG A 150 2.85 4.56 -10.23
CA ARG A 150 2.18 5.77 -10.73
C ARG A 150 1.20 6.40 -9.74
N THR A 151 0.59 5.60 -8.88
CA THR A 151 -0.38 6.04 -7.87
C THR A 151 0.26 6.60 -6.59
N ILE A 152 1.60 6.54 -6.46
CA ILE A 152 2.34 7.21 -5.39
C ILE A 152 2.85 8.55 -5.90
N PRO A 153 2.45 9.69 -5.31
CA PRO A 153 2.92 11.01 -5.73
C PRO A 153 4.40 11.20 -5.36
N LEU A 154 5.23 11.68 -6.30
CA LEU A 154 6.61 12.07 -6.00
C LEU A 154 6.66 13.45 -5.36
N VAL A 155 5.72 14.32 -5.74
CA VAL A 155 5.53 15.67 -5.21
C VAL A 155 4.07 15.85 -4.84
N LEU A 156 3.84 16.37 -3.66
CA LEU A 156 2.50 16.64 -3.13
C LEU A 156 2.01 18.02 -3.56
N HIS A 157 0.70 18.22 -3.49
CA HIS A 157 0.06 19.52 -3.67
C HIS A 157 -0.86 19.85 -2.48
N GLY A 158 -1.21 21.13 -2.35
CA GLY A 158 -2.04 21.59 -1.22
C GLY A 158 -1.23 21.90 0.04
N ASP A 159 -1.91 21.85 1.19
CA ASP A 159 -1.36 22.21 2.49
C ASP A 159 -1.07 20.94 3.31
N TYR A 160 0.17 20.54 3.37
CA TYR A 160 0.66 19.31 3.98
C TYR A 160 1.68 19.60 5.10
N PRO A 161 1.85 18.69 6.07
CA PRO A 161 2.90 18.83 7.10
C PRO A 161 4.31 18.80 6.48
N GLN A 162 5.24 19.53 7.09
CA GLN A 162 6.61 19.62 6.59
C GLN A 162 7.32 18.26 6.53
N LEU A 163 7.13 17.42 7.54
CA LEU A 163 7.72 16.08 7.64
C LEU A 163 6.71 15.10 8.22
N PHE A 164 6.43 14.02 7.48
CA PHE A 164 5.53 12.96 7.94
C PHE A 164 5.84 11.63 7.26
N GLU A 165 5.33 10.55 7.82
CA GLU A 165 5.26 9.24 7.19
C GLU A 165 3.81 8.90 6.83
N ILE A 166 3.61 8.25 5.70
CA ILE A 166 2.33 7.64 5.35
C ILE A 166 2.57 6.17 4.99
N ARG A 167 1.75 5.30 5.56
CA ARG A 167 1.84 3.86 5.34
C ARG A 167 0.71 3.38 4.47
N GLY A 168 1.01 2.33 3.72
CA GLY A 168 0.06 1.72 2.82
C GLY A 168 0.44 0.30 2.46
N GLU A 169 -0.30 -0.22 1.49
CA GLU A 169 -0.07 -1.52 0.89
C GLU A 169 0.24 -1.35 -0.58
N ILE A 170 1.36 -1.92 -1.02
CA ILE A 170 1.68 -2.07 -2.44
C ILE A 170 1.04 -3.35 -2.93
N LEU A 171 0.34 -3.24 -4.05
CA LEU A 171 -0.57 -4.25 -4.58
C LEU A 171 -0.28 -4.53 -6.04
N MET A 172 -0.63 -5.72 -6.47
CA MET A 172 -0.74 -6.05 -7.90
C MET A 172 -2.23 -6.20 -8.22
N PRO A 173 -2.78 -5.37 -9.12
CA PRO A 173 -4.16 -5.54 -9.59
C PRO A 173 -4.37 -6.91 -10.22
N TRP A 174 -5.58 -7.48 -10.09
CA TRP A 174 -5.92 -8.80 -10.62
C TRP A 174 -5.66 -8.91 -12.12
N GLU A 175 -6.01 -7.90 -12.90
CA GLU A 175 -5.77 -7.86 -14.34
C GLU A 175 -4.28 -7.98 -14.68
N VAL A 176 -3.43 -7.26 -13.98
CA VAL A 176 -1.96 -7.30 -14.15
C VAL A 176 -1.39 -8.67 -13.75
N PHE A 177 -1.88 -9.22 -12.63
CA PHE A 177 -1.47 -10.55 -12.15
C PHE A 177 -1.80 -11.65 -13.16
N GLU A 178 -2.99 -11.63 -13.74
CA GLU A 178 -3.42 -12.57 -14.77
C GLU A 178 -2.62 -12.42 -16.06
N GLU A 179 -2.33 -11.19 -16.48
CA GLU A 179 -1.50 -10.90 -17.66
C GLU A 179 -0.09 -11.48 -17.46
N LEU A 180 0.56 -11.21 -16.34
CA LEU A 180 1.88 -11.71 -16.02
C LEU A 180 1.94 -13.24 -15.93
N ASN A 181 0.91 -13.88 -15.38
CA ASN A 181 0.86 -15.33 -15.33
C ASN A 181 0.66 -15.96 -16.71
N ARG A 182 -0.15 -15.35 -17.59
CA ARG A 182 -0.26 -15.78 -18.99
C ARG A 182 1.07 -15.68 -19.74
N GLU A 183 1.83 -14.60 -19.51
CA GLU A 183 3.17 -14.47 -20.12
C GLU A 183 4.14 -15.53 -19.59
N LYS A 184 4.10 -15.84 -18.29
CA LYS A 184 4.94 -16.88 -17.68
C LYS A 184 4.59 -18.26 -18.20
N GLU A 185 3.31 -18.57 -18.33
CA GLU A 185 2.82 -19.82 -18.91
C GLU A 185 3.32 -20.00 -20.36
N ALA A 186 3.23 -18.94 -21.17
CA ALA A 186 3.72 -18.95 -22.56
C ALA A 186 5.25 -19.19 -22.67
N ARG A 187 6.00 -18.86 -21.58
CA ARG A 187 7.45 -19.09 -21.48
C ARG A 187 7.82 -20.36 -20.71
N GLU A 188 6.84 -21.16 -20.31
CA GLU A 188 7.02 -22.36 -19.47
C GLU A 188 7.73 -22.05 -18.13
N GLU A 189 7.51 -20.83 -17.59
CA GLU A 189 8.04 -20.39 -16.29
C GLU A 189 7.06 -20.70 -15.16
N PRO A 190 7.55 -20.89 -13.91
CA PRO A 190 6.68 -21.04 -12.74
C PRO A 190 5.75 -19.83 -12.55
N LEU A 191 4.45 -20.09 -12.36
CA LEU A 191 3.46 -19.04 -12.15
C LEU A 191 3.59 -18.41 -10.76
N PHE A 192 3.14 -17.18 -10.63
CA PHE A 192 2.94 -16.57 -9.32
C PHE A 192 1.74 -17.22 -8.62
N ALA A 193 1.89 -17.53 -7.33
CA ALA A 193 0.84 -18.19 -6.57
C ALA A 193 -0.36 -17.29 -6.25
N ASN A 194 -0.11 -15.98 -6.03
CA ASN A 194 -1.12 -14.98 -5.71
C ASN A 194 -0.60 -13.56 -5.97
N PRO A 195 -1.48 -12.54 -6.06
CA PRO A 195 -1.10 -11.15 -6.30
C PRO A 195 -0.16 -10.57 -5.24
N ARG A 196 -0.31 -10.95 -3.96
CA ARG A 196 0.55 -10.49 -2.86
C ARG A 196 2.00 -10.92 -3.07
N ASN A 197 2.24 -12.21 -3.36
CA ASN A 197 3.58 -12.72 -3.61
C ASN A 197 4.19 -12.10 -4.87
N ALA A 198 3.38 -11.90 -5.90
CA ALA A 198 3.80 -11.23 -7.13
C ALA A 198 4.19 -9.76 -6.89
N ALA A 199 3.40 -9.02 -6.10
CA ALA A 199 3.71 -7.65 -5.73
C ALA A 199 4.99 -7.55 -4.88
N SER A 200 5.10 -8.37 -3.83
CA SER A 200 6.26 -8.39 -2.94
C SER A 200 7.56 -8.76 -3.69
N GLY A 201 7.50 -9.80 -4.53
CA GLY A 201 8.64 -10.22 -5.35
C GLY A 201 9.04 -9.14 -6.37
N THR A 202 8.06 -8.47 -6.99
CA THR A 202 8.29 -7.39 -7.94
C THR A 202 8.95 -6.19 -7.26
N LEU A 203 8.43 -5.76 -6.09
CA LEU A 203 8.96 -4.61 -5.36
C LEU A 203 10.43 -4.78 -4.95
N LYS A 204 10.89 -6.01 -4.81
CA LYS A 204 12.28 -6.35 -4.43
C LYS A 204 13.19 -6.70 -5.62
N LEU A 205 12.76 -6.47 -6.85
CA LEU A 205 13.64 -6.62 -8.01
C LEU A 205 14.73 -5.54 -8.02
N GLN A 206 15.92 -5.91 -8.43
CA GLN A 206 17.06 -4.99 -8.53
C GLN A 206 16.92 -4.02 -9.71
N ASN A 207 16.19 -4.39 -10.74
CA ASN A 207 15.96 -3.59 -11.93
C ASN A 207 14.60 -2.87 -11.81
N SER A 208 14.63 -1.57 -11.54
CA SER A 208 13.43 -0.75 -11.38
C SER A 208 12.66 -0.53 -12.69
N ALA A 209 13.30 -0.69 -13.86
CA ALA A 209 12.59 -0.67 -15.14
C ALA A 209 11.64 -1.87 -15.29
N ILE A 210 12.03 -3.04 -14.80
CA ILE A 210 11.14 -4.22 -14.73
C ILE A 210 10.00 -3.97 -13.74
N VAL A 211 10.29 -3.34 -12.60
CA VAL A 211 9.24 -2.96 -11.62
C VAL A 211 8.22 -2.04 -12.30
N ALA A 212 8.68 -1.01 -13.02
CA ALA A 212 7.81 -0.09 -13.76
C ALA A 212 6.89 -0.80 -14.75
N SER A 213 7.39 -1.81 -15.49
CA SER A 213 6.60 -2.56 -16.47
C SER A 213 5.49 -3.42 -15.83
N ARG A 214 5.62 -3.76 -14.54
CA ARG A 214 4.66 -4.61 -13.83
C ARG A 214 3.51 -3.86 -13.16
N LYS A 215 3.38 -2.55 -13.40
CA LYS A 215 2.21 -1.72 -13.08
C LYS A 215 1.64 -1.95 -11.68
N LEU A 216 2.53 -1.92 -10.65
CA LEU A 216 2.08 -2.01 -9.25
C LEU A 216 1.19 -0.83 -8.89
N ASP A 217 0.30 -1.04 -7.93
CA ASP A 217 -0.60 -0.05 -7.37
C ASP A 217 -0.35 0.10 -5.86
N ALA A 218 -0.90 1.16 -5.24
CA ALA A 218 -0.79 1.38 -3.80
C ALA A 218 -2.04 2.05 -3.24
N TYR A 219 -2.49 1.57 -2.07
CA TYR A 219 -3.47 2.26 -1.24
C TYR A 219 -2.83 2.64 0.09
N LEU A 220 -2.90 3.94 0.44
CA LEU A 220 -2.35 4.47 1.68
C LEU A 220 -3.46 4.50 2.74
N TYR A 221 -3.13 4.07 3.97
CA TYR A 221 -4.13 3.84 5.02
C TYR A 221 -3.72 4.31 6.43
N TYR A 222 -2.54 4.91 6.60
CA TYR A 222 -2.13 5.37 7.94
C TYR A 222 -1.12 6.51 7.87
N LEU A 223 -1.52 7.68 8.38
CA LEU A 223 -0.69 8.88 8.45
C LEU A 223 -0.02 8.98 9.83
N LEU A 224 1.27 9.28 9.85
CA LEU A 224 2.12 9.39 11.03
C LEU A 224 2.95 10.66 10.98
N GLY A 225 2.98 11.41 12.06
CA GLY A 225 3.75 12.65 12.17
C GLY A 225 3.57 13.30 13.54
N GLU A 226 4.39 14.29 13.83
CA GLU A 226 4.30 15.05 15.09
C GLU A 226 3.19 16.11 15.00
N GLU A 227 2.99 16.70 13.81
CA GLU A 227 2.00 17.72 13.51
C GLU A 227 1.03 17.22 12.44
N LEU A 228 0.01 16.47 12.87
CA LEU A 228 -1.05 16.02 11.96
C LEU A 228 -2.19 17.04 11.92
N PRO A 229 -2.86 17.24 10.75
CA PRO A 229 -3.85 18.29 10.58
C PRO A 229 -5.13 18.09 11.41
N CYS A 230 -5.48 16.85 11.76
CA CYS A 230 -6.71 16.50 12.47
C CYS A 230 -6.43 15.49 13.60
N ASP A 231 -7.31 15.43 14.61
CA ASP A 231 -7.30 14.34 15.59
C ASP A 231 -7.87 13.04 14.98
N GLY A 232 -8.79 13.12 14.03
CA GLY A 232 -9.42 11.96 13.43
C GLY A 232 -8.53 11.27 12.39
N HIS A 233 -8.39 9.94 12.50
CA HIS A 233 -7.68 9.11 11.53
C HIS A 233 -8.33 9.19 10.14
N TYR A 234 -9.66 9.08 10.07
CA TYR A 234 -10.43 9.21 8.84
C TYR A 234 -10.21 10.57 8.17
N GLU A 235 -10.30 11.64 8.95
CA GLU A 235 -10.14 13.02 8.51
C GLU A 235 -8.71 13.27 7.99
N ASN A 236 -7.70 12.72 8.65
CA ASN A 236 -6.30 12.80 8.20
C ASN A 236 -6.11 12.10 6.85
N LEU A 237 -6.73 10.95 6.61
CA LEU A 237 -6.67 10.28 5.32
C LEU A 237 -7.42 11.05 4.22
N GLN A 238 -8.56 11.70 4.55
CA GLN A 238 -9.23 12.59 3.60
C GLN A 238 -8.35 13.80 3.23
N LYS A 239 -7.58 14.35 4.17
CA LYS A 239 -6.56 15.36 3.88
C LYS A 239 -5.44 14.82 3.00
N ALA A 240 -4.93 13.62 3.31
CA ALA A 240 -3.92 12.97 2.48
C ALA A 240 -4.39 12.76 1.03
N ALA A 241 -5.66 12.41 0.80
CA ALA A 241 -6.23 12.35 -0.55
C ALA A 241 -6.15 13.70 -1.29
N GLN A 242 -6.36 14.81 -0.58
CA GLN A 242 -6.22 16.17 -1.14
C GLN A 242 -4.78 16.51 -1.50
N TRP A 243 -3.78 15.87 -0.89
CA TRP A 243 -2.36 16.06 -1.22
C TRP A 243 -1.88 15.23 -2.41
N GLY A 244 -2.73 14.34 -2.93
CA GLY A 244 -2.44 13.51 -4.10
C GLY A 244 -2.28 12.03 -3.82
N PHE A 245 -2.46 11.56 -2.59
CA PHE A 245 -2.41 10.14 -2.27
C PHE A 245 -3.67 9.40 -2.72
N LYS A 246 -3.48 8.18 -3.19
CA LYS A 246 -4.58 7.25 -3.43
C LYS A 246 -5.03 6.65 -2.10
N ILE A 247 -6.14 7.15 -1.60
CA ILE A 247 -6.81 6.68 -0.39
C ILE A 247 -8.07 5.92 -0.82
N SER A 248 -8.43 4.88 -0.08
CA SER A 248 -9.65 4.13 -0.35
C SER A 248 -10.90 5.00 -0.09
N ASP A 249 -11.80 5.07 -1.04
CA ASP A 249 -13.14 5.66 -0.91
C ASP A 249 -14.13 4.73 -0.18
N HIS A 250 -13.72 3.50 0.09
CA HIS A 250 -14.53 2.50 0.80
C HIS A 250 -14.42 2.57 2.33
N MET A 251 -13.61 3.48 2.87
CA MET A 251 -13.53 3.70 4.32
C MET A 251 -14.85 4.25 4.86
N LYS A 252 -15.20 3.83 6.08
CA LYS A 252 -16.41 4.29 6.76
C LYS A 252 -16.14 4.60 8.22
N LYS A 253 -16.65 5.74 8.72
CA LYS A 253 -16.78 5.98 10.16
C LYS A 253 -18.03 5.30 10.67
N CYS A 254 -17.88 4.47 11.70
CA CYS A 254 -18.93 3.75 12.37
C CYS A 254 -19.10 4.29 13.79
N HIS A 255 -20.33 4.63 14.14
CA HIS A 255 -20.70 5.19 15.46
C HIS A 255 -21.27 4.12 16.40
N SER A 256 -21.47 2.92 15.93
CA SER A 256 -22.01 1.79 16.70
C SER A 256 -21.39 0.45 16.24
N LEU A 257 -21.47 -0.53 17.11
CA LEU A 257 -21.07 -1.91 16.79
C LEU A 257 -21.90 -2.49 15.63
N GLN A 258 -23.18 -2.14 15.53
CA GLN A 258 -24.04 -2.60 14.43
C GLN A 258 -23.53 -2.07 13.08
N GLU A 259 -23.14 -0.81 13.00
CA GLU A 259 -22.56 -0.23 11.75
C GLU A 259 -21.25 -0.91 11.37
N VAL A 260 -20.44 -1.36 12.34
CA VAL A 260 -19.23 -2.16 12.08
C VAL A 260 -19.61 -3.51 11.47
N PHE A 261 -20.61 -4.21 12.01
CA PHE A 261 -21.06 -5.49 11.45
C PHE A 261 -21.67 -5.33 10.05
N ASP A 262 -22.48 -4.29 9.83
CA ASP A 262 -23.03 -3.97 8.51
C ASP A 262 -21.93 -3.78 7.47
N TYR A 263 -20.83 -3.11 7.84
CA TYR A 263 -19.67 -2.92 6.99
C TYR A 263 -18.94 -4.25 6.71
N ILE A 264 -18.74 -5.10 7.71
CA ILE A 264 -18.13 -6.43 7.58
C ILE A 264 -18.95 -7.30 6.62
N HIS A 265 -20.28 -7.39 6.84
CA HIS A 265 -21.17 -8.22 6.02
C HIS A 265 -21.22 -7.75 4.55
N TYR A 266 -21.26 -6.44 4.34
CA TYR A 266 -21.24 -5.88 2.99
C TYR A 266 -19.96 -6.31 2.23
N TRP A 267 -18.79 -6.11 2.86
CA TRP A 267 -17.53 -6.40 2.20
C TRP A 267 -17.15 -7.87 2.16
N ASP A 268 -17.70 -8.73 3.01
CA ASP A 268 -17.52 -10.17 2.85
C ASP A 268 -18.06 -10.69 1.51
N THR A 269 -19.08 -10.04 0.99
CA THR A 269 -19.67 -10.34 -0.33
C THR A 269 -19.01 -9.53 -1.45
N GLU A 270 -18.95 -8.20 -1.31
CA GLU A 270 -18.58 -7.27 -2.39
C GLU A 270 -17.08 -7.22 -2.67
N ARG A 271 -16.22 -7.70 -1.77
CA ARG A 271 -14.76 -7.74 -1.98
C ARG A 271 -14.33 -8.45 -3.26
N LYS A 272 -15.13 -9.38 -3.76
CA LYS A 272 -14.86 -10.14 -4.99
C LYS A 272 -14.90 -9.27 -6.24
N ASN A 273 -15.56 -8.12 -6.17
CA ASN A 273 -15.68 -7.15 -7.26
C ASN A 273 -14.55 -6.10 -7.25
N LEU A 274 -13.65 -6.16 -6.26
CA LEU A 274 -12.53 -5.21 -6.17
C LEU A 274 -11.42 -5.54 -7.18
N PRO A 275 -10.76 -4.52 -7.75
CA PRO A 275 -9.67 -4.72 -8.69
C PRO A 275 -8.40 -5.28 -8.04
N VAL A 276 -8.34 -5.33 -6.70
CA VAL A 276 -7.19 -5.78 -5.91
C VAL A 276 -7.62 -6.76 -4.82
N ALA A 277 -6.69 -7.60 -4.37
CA ALA A 277 -6.95 -8.58 -3.33
C ALA A 277 -7.13 -7.94 -1.95
N THR A 278 -8.13 -8.44 -1.20
CA THR A 278 -8.38 -8.09 0.20
C THR A 278 -8.63 -9.37 1.01
N ASP A 279 -8.15 -9.42 2.25
CA ASP A 279 -8.26 -10.59 3.12
C ASP A 279 -9.07 -10.37 4.40
N GLY A 280 -9.64 -9.18 4.55
CA GLY A 280 -10.41 -8.82 5.74
C GLY A 280 -10.76 -7.34 5.81
N ILE A 281 -11.05 -6.92 7.03
CA ILE A 281 -11.37 -5.55 7.42
C ILE A 281 -10.40 -5.13 8.51
N VAL A 282 -9.98 -3.87 8.51
CA VAL A 282 -9.24 -3.26 9.62
C VAL A 282 -10.18 -2.30 10.33
N LEU A 283 -10.26 -2.44 11.65
CA LEU A 283 -11.05 -1.58 12.52
C LEU A 283 -10.09 -0.78 13.41
N LYS A 284 -10.19 0.54 13.38
CA LYS A 284 -9.34 1.45 14.14
C LYS A 284 -10.20 2.45 14.90
N VAL A 285 -9.88 2.73 16.16
CA VAL A 285 -10.45 3.88 16.87
C VAL A 285 -10.07 5.15 16.12
N ASN A 286 -11.05 6.00 15.79
CA ASN A 286 -10.83 7.14 14.88
C ASN A 286 -9.99 8.28 15.52
N SER A 287 -10.21 8.63 16.78
CA SER A 287 -9.46 9.70 17.46
C SER A 287 -8.02 9.26 17.79
N LEU A 288 -7.05 10.02 17.33
CA LEU A 288 -5.62 9.80 17.63
C LEU A 288 -5.32 10.00 19.12
N LYS A 289 -6.03 10.91 19.78
CA LYS A 289 -5.94 11.12 21.23
C LYS A 289 -6.40 9.86 21.97
N GLN A 290 -7.52 9.26 21.56
CA GLN A 290 -8.02 8.02 22.15
C GLN A 290 -7.10 6.84 21.83
N GLN A 291 -6.54 6.76 20.61
CA GLN A 291 -5.51 5.76 20.26
C GLN A 291 -4.31 5.84 21.19
N LYS A 292 -3.83 7.06 21.49
CA LYS A 292 -2.71 7.27 22.41
C LYS A 292 -3.05 6.84 23.83
N ASN A 293 -4.27 7.11 24.30
CA ASN A 293 -4.75 6.70 25.63
C ASN A 293 -4.86 5.17 25.76
N LEU A 294 -5.32 4.48 24.71
CA LEU A 294 -5.43 3.01 24.69
C LEU A 294 -4.05 2.35 24.61
N GLY A 295 -3.11 2.97 23.90
CA GLY A 295 -1.73 2.53 23.79
C GLY A 295 -1.54 1.23 23.03
N PHE A 296 -0.46 0.51 23.39
CA PHE A 296 0.02 -0.67 22.70
C PHE A 296 0.24 -1.84 23.66
N THR A 297 0.21 -3.03 23.13
CA THR A 297 0.85 -4.21 23.73
C THR A 297 2.27 -4.35 23.15
N ALA A 298 3.03 -5.34 23.62
CA ALA A 298 4.35 -5.63 23.05
C ALA A 298 4.32 -5.98 21.54
N LYS A 299 3.17 -6.39 21.01
CA LYS A 299 3.05 -6.93 19.62
C LYS A 299 2.08 -6.16 18.73
N SER A 300 1.10 -5.47 19.30
CA SER A 300 0.01 -4.86 18.54
C SER A 300 -0.57 -3.62 19.24
N PRO A 301 -1.17 -2.68 18.50
CA PRO A 301 -1.95 -1.60 19.08
C PRO A 301 -3.21 -2.15 19.78
N ARG A 302 -3.64 -1.50 20.88
CA ARG A 302 -4.89 -1.82 21.57
C ARG A 302 -6.12 -1.19 20.93
N TRP A 303 -5.91 -0.19 20.09
CA TRP A 303 -6.91 0.63 19.40
C TRP A 303 -7.26 0.16 17.99
N ALA A 304 -6.67 -0.96 17.54
CA ALA A 304 -6.95 -1.50 16.21
C ALA A 304 -6.91 -3.03 16.22
N ILE A 305 -7.77 -3.62 15.39
CA ILE A 305 -7.79 -5.07 15.09
C ILE A 305 -7.98 -5.30 13.59
N ALA A 306 -7.64 -6.49 13.15
CA ALA A 306 -7.95 -6.99 11.82
C ALA A 306 -9.00 -8.11 11.93
N TYR A 307 -10.15 -7.93 11.31
CA TYR A 307 -11.13 -9.00 11.09
C TYR A 307 -10.78 -9.71 9.80
N LYS A 308 -10.52 -11.01 9.88
CA LYS A 308 -10.18 -11.84 8.72
C LYS A 308 -11.44 -12.52 8.18
N PHE A 309 -11.69 -12.35 6.87
CA PHE A 309 -12.72 -13.12 6.20
C PHE A 309 -12.40 -14.62 6.26
N GLN A 310 -13.43 -15.44 6.26
CA GLN A 310 -13.23 -16.89 6.15
C GLN A 310 -12.56 -17.19 4.80
N ALA A 311 -11.53 -18.05 4.87
CA ALA A 311 -10.89 -18.55 3.65
C ALA A 311 -11.91 -19.36 2.83
N GLU A 312 -11.90 -19.16 1.52
CA GLU A 312 -12.71 -19.99 0.62
C GLU A 312 -12.27 -21.46 0.74
N ARG A 313 -13.21 -22.33 1.02
CA ARG A 313 -12.97 -23.76 1.12
C ARG A 313 -13.31 -24.41 -0.22
N ALA A 314 -12.32 -24.91 -0.92
CA ALA A 314 -12.50 -25.74 -2.08
C ALA A 314 -12.39 -27.22 -1.67
N LEU A 315 -13.38 -28.02 -2.02
CA LEU A 315 -13.28 -29.47 -1.89
C LEU A 315 -12.42 -29.98 -3.03
N THR A 316 -11.37 -30.71 -2.67
CA THR A 316 -10.51 -31.39 -3.63
C THR A 316 -10.30 -32.85 -3.23
N ARG A 317 -10.02 -33.69 -4.21
CA ARG A 317 -9.70 -35.10 -3.94
C ARG A 317 -8.21 -35.23 -3.62
N LEU A 318 -7.90 -35.81 -2.47
CA LEU A 318 -6.54 -36.15 -2.11
C LEU A 318 -6.09 -37.37 -2.89
N ASN A 319 -5.19 -37.19 -3.84
CA ASN A 319 -4.69 -38.27 -4.71
C ASN A 319 -3.57 -39.07 -4.05
N LYS A 320 -2.71 -38.41 -3.30
CA LYS A 320 -1.53 -39.05 -2.70
C LYS A 320 -1.07 -38.30 -1.45
N VAL A 321 -0.59 -39.07 -0.47
CA VAL A 321 0.15 -38.57 0.67
C VAL A 321 1.51 -39.27 0.70
N THR A 322 2.57 -38.51 0.83
CA THR A 322 3.93 -39.04 1.01
C THR A 322 4.53 -38.51 2.29
N TYR A 323 5.23 -39.38 3.00
CA TYR A 323 5.92 -39.05 4.24
C TYR A 323 7.42 -39.08 4.00
N GLN A 324 8.12 -38.10 4.51
CA GLN A 324 9.58 -38.04 4.49
C GLN A 324 10.08 -37.62 5.87
N VAL A 325 11.11 -38.30 6.35
CA VAL A 325 11.77 -37.91 7.61
C VAL A 325 12.82 -36.85 7.29
N GLY A 326 12.66 -35.68 7.89
CA GLY A 326 13.62 -34.58 7.79
C GLY A 326 14.91 -34.88 8.62
N ARG A 327 15.96 -34.09 8.38
CA ARG A 327 17.26 -34.22 9.05
C ARG A 327 17.17 -34.19 10.60
N THR A 328 16.18 -33.54 11.15
CA THR A 328 15.94 -33.41 12.61
C THR A 328 15.02 -34.50 13.16
N GLY A 329 14.65 -35.52 12.36
CA GLY A 329 13.68 -36.54 12.75
C GLY A 329 12.22 -36.12 12.62
N ALA A 330 11.93 -34.88 12.23
CA ALA A 330 10.57 -34.42 11.99
C ALA A 330 9.98 -35.09 10.74
N CYS A 331 8.74 -35.57 10.85
CA CYS A 331 7.99 -36.12 9.70
C CYS A 331 7.48 -34.98 8.82
N LEU A 332 7.91 -34.94 7.58
CA LEU A 332 7.39 -34.04 6.55
C LEU A 332 6.27 -34.75 5.82
N LEU A 333 5.14 -34.08 5.69
CA LEU A 333 3.95 -34.57 5.00
C LEU A 333 3.77 -33.81 3.71
N TYR A 334 3.72 -34.53 2.58
CA TYR A 334 3.41 -33.95 1.27
C TYR A 334 2.06 -34.51 0.79
N THR A 335 1.20 -33.61 0.35
CA THR A 335 -0.11 -33.95 -0.20
C THR A 335 -0.18 -33.56 -1.67
N SER A 336 -0.79 -34.40 -2.49
CA SER A 336 -1.07 -34.11 -3.91
C SER A 336 -2.58 -34.08 -4.09
N PRO A 337 -3.21 -32.89 -4.07
CA PRO A 337 -4.62 -32.74 -4.39
C PRO A 337 -4.87 -32.95 -5.88
N SER A 338 -6.12 -33.16 -6.29
CA SER A 338 -6.51 -33.09 -7.69
C SER A 338 -6.42 -31.63 -8.19
N PRO A 339 -6.14 -31.44 -9.48
CA PRO A 339 -6.20 -30.11 -10.10
C PRO A 339 -7.59 -29.49 -9.96
#